data_d34078da7ec882281466e1aae35c2b1c
#
_entry.id   d34078da7ec882281466e1aae35c2b1c
#
_cell.length_a   1.000
_cell.length_b   1.000
_cell.length_c   1.000
_cell.angle_alpha   90.00
_cell.angle_beta   90.00
_cell.angle_gamma   90.00
#
_symmetry.space_group_name_H-M   'P 1'
#
loop_
_entity.id
_entity.type
_entity.pdbx_description
1 polymer ?
#
loop_
_entity_poly.entity_id
_entity_poly.type
_entity_poly.pdbx_seq_one_letter_code
_entity_poly.pdbx_strand_id
1 'polypeptide(L)'
;MSFYATFDAMITVPKSVDKEAIIERIKDAFDIPEVWTDDKAESSIDLWFGEYAKYDEDSIYAFLAEIEPYTFSGEITYTGEDSSNWRHVFDSETHQWVEQEGYVTYREDGKTINESMAFLEELAKQMREPNSDNTAELER
;
A
#
# COMPACT_ATOMS: atom_id res chain seq x y z
N MET A 1 -3.71 27.34 -5.15
CA MET A 1 -3.02 26.41 -6.04
C MET A 1 -3.16 25.00 -5.50
N SER A 2 -3.44 24.06 -6.39
CA SER A 2 -3.63 22.68 -5.95
C SER A 2 -2.35 21.88 -6.06
N PHE A 3 -2.15 20.97 -5.13
CA PHE A 3 -1.05 20.03 -5.16
C PHE A 3 -1.58 18.67 -5.58
N TYR A 4 -0.89 18.02 -6.50
CA TYR A 4 -1.31 16.73 -7.03
C TYR A 4 -0.32 15.65 -6.62
N ALA A 5 -0.82 14.43 -6.48
CA ALA A 5 0.00 13.28 -6.14
C ALA A 5 -0.54 12.03 -6.85
N THR A 6 0.36 11.12 -7.15
CA THR A 6 -0.02 9.78 -7.55
C THR A 6 -0.08 8.95 -6.27
N PHE A 7 -1.15 8.19 -6.09
CA PHE A 7 -1.24 7.32 -4.93
C PHE A 7 -1.69 5.93 -5.30
N ASP A 8 -1.37 5.00 -4.43
CA ASP A 8 -1.67 3.60 -4.61
C ASP A 8 -2.04 3.06 -3.23
N ALA A 9 -3.20 2.51 -3.11
CA ALA A 9 -3.76 2.16 -1.82
C ALA A 9 -4.41 0.79 -1.78
N MET A 10 -4.28 0.15 -0.64
CA MET A 10 -5.03 -1.05 -0.33
C MET A 10 -5.43 -0.98 1.13
N ILE A 11 -6.71 -1.12 1.40
CA ILE A 11 -7.25 -1.06 2.76
C ILE A 11 -8.17 -2.25 2.94
N THR A 12 -8.03 -2.94 4.06
CA THR A 12 -8.89 -4.08 4.43
C THR A 12 -9.74 -3.71 5.62
N VAL A 13 -11.04 -3.89 5.47
CA VAL A 13 -12.03 -3.58 6.51
C VAL A 13 -12.93 -4.79 6.75
N PRO A 14 -13.65 -4.83 7.88
CA PRO A 14 -14.58 -5.93 8.13
C PRO A 14 -15.70 -5.97 7.13
N LYS A 15 -16.21 -7.15 6.86
CA LYS A 15 -17.33 -7.34 5.93
C LYS A 15 -18.62 -6.68 6.41
N SER A 16 -18.69 -6.36 7.69
CA SER A 16 -19.86 -5.70 8.26
C SER A 16 -19.95 -4.22 7.92
N VAL A 17 -18.87 -3.64 7.38
CA VAL A 17 -18.89 -2.24 6.98
C VAL A 17 -19.75 -2.08 5.73
N ASP A 18 -20.50 -0.99 5.64
CA ASP A 18 -21.28 -0.67 4.45
C ASP A 18 -20.31 -0.37 3.29
N LYS A 19 -20.19 -1.30 2.38
CA LYS A 19 -19.23 -1.20 1.27
C LYS A 19 -19.50 0.03 0.40
N GLU A 20 -20.75 0.28 0.07
CA GLU A 20 -21.08 1.40 -0.80
C GLU A 20 -20.76 2.73 -0.12
N ALA A 21 -21.02 2.83 1.16
CA ALA A 21 -20.73 4.05 1.90
C ALA A 21 -19.24 4.32 1.96
N ILE A 22 -18.43 3.30 2.24
CA ILE A 22 -16.99 3.50 2.33
C ILE A 22 -16.38 3.82 0.95
N ILE A 23 -16.90 3.24 -0.11
CA ILE A 23 -16.45 3.57 -1.47
C ILE A 23 -16.70 5.04 -1.77
N GLU A 24 -17.89 5.55 -1.43
CA GLU A 24 -18.19 6.96 -1.66
C GLU A 24 -17.30 7.87 -0.84
N ARG A 25 -16.98 7.48 0.39
CA ARG A 25 -16.10 8.29 1.23
C ARG A 25 -14.67 8.32 0.67
N ILE A 26 -14.22 7.21 0.12
CA ILE A 26 -12.90 7.16 -0.52
C ILE A 26 -12.87 8.06 -1.75
N LYS A 27 -13.88 7.97 -2.60
CA LYS A 27 -13.95 8.80 -3.80
C LYS A 27 -13.92 10.28 -3.45
N ASP A 28 -14.62 10.66 -2.41
CA ASP A 28 -14.66 12.06 -1.99
C ASP A 28 -13.34 12.51 -1.39
N ALA A 29 -12.75 11.69 -0.53
CA ALA A 29 -11.52 12.07 0.17
C ALA A 29 -10.32 12.15 -0.77
N PHE A 30 -10.24 11.26 -1.76
CA PHE A 30 -9.11 11.17 -2.66
C PHE A 30 -9.38 11.79 -4.03
N ASP A 31 -10.61 12.26 -4.27
CA ASP A 31 -11.02 12.88 -5.52
C ASP A 31 -10.77 11.96 -6.71
N ILE A 32 -11.28 10.74 -6.61
CA ILE A 32 -11.09 9.71 -7.64
C ILE A 32 -12.41 9.13 -8.10
N PRO A 33 -12.47 8.61 -9.33
CA PRO A 33 -13.72 8.06 -9.86
C PRO A 33 -13.97 6.60 -9.54
N GLU A 34 -12.95 5.84 -9.20
CA GLU A 34 -13.10 4.39 -9.06
C GLU A 34 -12.40 3.80 -7.86
N VAL A 35 -13.05 2.83 -7.24
CA VAL A 35 -12.47 1.99 -6.18
C VAL A 35 -12.79 0.55 -6.52
N TRP A 36 -11.80 -0.32 -6.52
CA TRP A 36 -12.00 -1.75 -6.77
C TRP A 36 -12.12 -2.46 -5.44
N THR A 37 -12.95 -3.49 -5.41
CA THR A 37 -13.18 -4.25 -4.18
C THR A 37 -13.05 -5.74 -4.41
N ASP A 38 -12.64 -6.45 -3.37
CA ASP A 38 -12.69 -7.90 -3.33
C ASP A 38 -13.36 -8.28 -2.02
N ASP A 39 -14.56 -8.83 -2.12
CA ASP A 39 -15.36 -9.21 -0.95
C ASP A 39 -15.57 -10.73 -0.87
N LYS A 40 -14.67 -11.50 -1.48
CA LYS A 40 -14.79 -12.96 -1.48
C LYS A 40 -14.46 -13.58 -0.13
N ALA A 41 -13.63 -12.94 0.69
CA ALA A 41 -13.33 -13.43 2.01
C ALA A 41 -14.57 -13.39 2.90
N GLU A 42 -14.64 -14.29 3.88
CA GLU A 42 -15.80 -14.37 4.74
C GLU A 42 -15.97 -13.19 5.67
N SER A 43 -14.87 -12.64 6.15
CA SER A 43 -14.91 -11.66 7.23
C SER A 43 -14.37 -10.30 6.86
N SER A 44 -13.84 -10.12 5.68
CA SER A 44 -13.22 -8.86 5.29
C SER A 44 -13.49 -8.47 3.85
N ILE A 45 -13.28 -7.19 3.57
CA ILE A 45 -13.35 -6.64 2.23
C ILE A 45 -12.04 -5.91 1.98
N ASP A 46 -11.43 -6.18 0.84
CA ASP A 46 -10.25 -5.43 0.40
C ASP A 46 -10.69 -4.35 -0.57
N LEU A 47 -10.13 -3.17 -0.39
CA LEU A 47 -10.43 -2.01 -1.21
C LEU A 47 -9.14 -1.53 -1.84
N TRP A 48 -9.11 -1.39 -3.16
CA TRP A 48 -7.94 -0.88 -3.87
C TRP A 48 -8.30 0.36 -4.65
N PHE A 49 -7.39 1.30 -4.65
CA PHE A 49 -7.55 2.47 -5.50
C PHE A 49 -6.18 3.09 -5.75
N GLY A 50 -6.04 3.70 -6.91
CA GLY A 50 -4.82 4.38 -7.29
C GLY A 50 -5.11 5.34 -8.42
N GLU A 51 -4.53 6.53 -8.36
CA GLU A 51 -4.81 7.57 -9.33
C GLU A 51 -3.82 8.71 -9.16
N TYR A 52 -3.70 9.53 -10.18
CA TYR A 52 -3.04 10.82 -10.07
C TYR A 52 -4.17 11.85 -9.87
N ALA A 53 -4.20 12.45 -8.73
CA ALA A 53 -5.32 13.32 -8.36
C ALA A 53 -4.88 14.44 -7.43
N LYS A 54 -5.78 15.38 -7.22
CA LYS A 54 -5.54 16.46 -6.29
C LYS A 54 -5.43 15.88 -4.87
N TYR A 55 -4.36 16.26 -4.20
CA TYR A 55 -4.14 15.81 -2.83
C TYR A 55 -4.74 16.82 -1.86
N ASP A 56 -5.75 16.40 -1.14
CA ASP A 56 -6.41 17.21 -0.12
C ASP A 56 -6.11 16.59 1.24
N GLU A 57 -5.11 17.10 1.90
CA GLU A 57 -4.64 16.55 3.16
C GLU A 57 -5.73 16.47 4.22
N ASP A 58 -6.50 17.52 4.37
CA ASP A 58 -7.53 17.58 5.39
C ASP A 58 -8.62 16.53 5.16
N SER A 59 -9.04 16.36 3.91
CA SER A 59 -10.04 15.36 3.56
C SER A 59 -9.54 13.95 3.79
N ILE A 60 -8.28 13.69 3.43
CA ILE A 60 -7.67 12.38 3.61
C ILE A 60 -7.51 12.06 5.09
N TYR A 61 -7.02 13.00 5.89
CA TYR A 61 -6.85 12.79 7.31
C TYR A 61 -8.21 12.55 8.00
N ALA A 62 -9.23 13.28 7.61
CA ALA A 62 -10.58 13.08 8.16
C ALA A 62 -11.11 11.68 7.82
N PHE A 63 -10.88 11.23 6.59
CA PHE A 63 -11.28 9.89 6.17
C PHE A 63 -10.55 8.81 6.98
N LEU A 64 -9.23 8.93 7.11
CA LEU A 64 -8.45 7.94 7.86
C LEU A 64 -8.89 7.87 9.33
N ALA A 65 -9.16 9.03 9.94
CA ALA A 65 -9.65 9.06 11.31
C ALA A 65 -11.00 8.36 11.42
N GLU A 66 -11.87 8.55 10.43
CA GLU A 66 -13.19 7.93 10.44
C GLU A 66 -13.13 6.42 10.33
N ILE A 67 -12.26 5.88 9.48
CA ILE A 67 -12.20 4.44 9.27
C ILE A 67 -11.26 3.72 10.23
N GLU A 68 -10.44 4.45 10.97
CA GLU A 68 -9.46 3.84 11.86
C GLU A 68 -10.03 2.75 12.77
N PRO A 69 -11.18 2.95 13.41
CA PRO A 69 -11.74 1.90 14.29
C PRO A 69 -12.12 0.62 13.56
N TYR A 70 -12.33 0.71 12.24
CA TYR A 70 -12.78 -0.43 11.45
C TYR A 70 -11.70 -1.02 10.59
N THR A 71 -10.49 -0.50 10.62
CA THR A 71 -9.43 -0.95 9.71
C THR A 71 -8.74 -2.19 10.26
N PHE A 72 -8.56 -3.19 9.42
CA PHE A 72 -7.77 -4.37 9.76
C PHE A 72 -6.32 -4.17 9.33
N SER A 73 -6.13 -3.65 8.13
CA SER A 73 -4.80 -3.37 7.60
C SER A 73 -4.94 -2.34 6.48
N GLY A 74 -3.85 -1.69 6.14
CA GLY A 74 -3.88 -0.74 5.06
C GLY A 74 -2.56 -0.05 4.82
N GLU A 75 -2.38 0.36 3.58
CA GLU A 75 -1.24 1.17 3.20
C GLU A 75 -1.64 2.04 2.02
N ILE A 76 -1.27 3.30 2.06
CA ILE A 76 -1.49 4.24 0.97
C ILE A 76 -0.16 4.92 0.72
N THR A 77 0.39 4.72 -0.47
CA THR A 77 1.66 5.36 -0.84
C THR A 77 1.39 6.52 -1.76
N TYR A 78 2.18 7.57 -1.61
CA TYR A 78 2.00 8.80 -2.36
C TYR A 78 3.32 9.23 -3.01
N THR A 79 3.22 9.74 -4.23
CA THR A 79 4.33 10.44 -4.88
C THR A 79 3.80 11.79 -5.32
N GLY A 80 4.30 12.84 -4.73
CA GLY A 80 3.86 14.19 -5.04
C GLY A 80 4.41 14.71 -6.36
N GLU A 81 3.77 15.72 -6.90
CA GLU A 81 4.22 16.34 -8.14
C GLU A 81 5.59 17.01 -7.99
N ASP A 82 6.03 17.23 -6.77
CA ASP A 82 7.35 17.73 -6.45
C ASP A 82 8.36 16.63 -6.19
N SER A 83 8.00 15.40 -6.50
CA SER A 83 8.82 14.19 -6.28
C SER A 83 8.99 13.79 -4.82
N SER A 84 8.24 14.37 -3.92
CA SER A 84 8.24 13.93 -2.53
C SER A 84 7.51 12.57 -2.44
N ASN A 85 7.89 11.78 -1.44
CA ASN A 85 7.31 10.47 -1.22
C ASN A 85 6.91 10.34 0.23
N TRP A 86 5.73 9.83 0.48
CA TRP A 86 5.28 9.54 1.84
C TRP A 86 4.21 8.45 1.77
N ARG A 87 3.80 7.95 2.93
CA ARG A 87 2.74 6.95 2.98
C ARG A 87 2.01 7.02 4.31
N HIS A 88 0.80 6.49 4.29
CA HIS A 88 0.05 6.18 5.49
C HIS A 88 0.01 4.67 5.61
N VAL A 89 0.34 4.15 6.78
CA VAL A 89 0.32 2.71 7.06
C VAL A 89 -0.50 2.50 8.31
N PHE A 90 -1.35 1.48 8.29
CA PHE A 90 -2.11 1.13 9.48
C PHE A 90 -1.26 0.22 10.36
N ASP A 91 -1.01 0.67 11.59
CA ASP A 91 -0.24 -0.10 12.56
C ASP A 91 -1.23 -0.95 13.37
N SER A 92 -1.21 -2.25 13.14
CA SER A 92 -2.14 -3.16 13.79
C SER A 92 -1.88 -3.31 15.30
N GLU A 93 -0.68 -3.01 15.76
CA GLU A 93 -0.38 -3.11 17.20
C GLU A 93 -1.00 -1.97 17.98
N THR A 94 -0.91 -0.76 17.46
CA THR A 94 -1.51 0.40 18.11
C THR A 94 -2.91 0.70 17.61
N HIS A 95 -3.32 0.06 16.53
CA HIS A 95 -4.60 0.27 15.86
C HIS A 95 -4.76 1.71 15.41
N GLN A 96 -3.71 2.24 14.81
CA GLN A 96 -3.67 3.63 14.36
C GLN A 96 -3.04 3.75 12.98
N TRP A 97 -3.49 4.75 12.23
CA TRP A 97 -2.83 5.12 10.98
C TRP A 97 -1.61 5.97 11.33
N VAL A 98 -0.49 5.68 10.67
CA VAL A 98 0.79 6.36 10.89
C VAL A 98 1.29 6.92 9.58
N GLU A 99 1.75 8.16 9.58
CA GLU A 99 2.33 8.77 8.39
C GLU A 99 3.85 8.64 8.44
N GLN A 100 4.43 8.25 7.34
CA GLN A 100 5.86 8.08 7.21
C GLN A 100 6.37 8.78 5.96
N GLU A 101 7.50 9.46 6.08
CA GLU A 101 8.17 10.05 4.94
C GLU A 101 9.03 8.98 4.27
N GLY A 102 9.16 9.10 2.97
CA GLY A 102 10.00 8.20 2.21
C GLY A 102 10.94 8.96 1.30
N TYR A 103 11.80 8.22 0.64
CA TYR A 103 12.70 8.80 -0.34
C TYR A 103 13.10 7.72 -1.34
N VAL A 104 13.52 8.18 -2.53
CA VAL A 104 13.99 7.28 -3.58
C VAL A 104 15.50 7.24 -3.54
N THR A 105 16.07 6.05 -3.53
CA THR A 105 17.51 5.89 -3.62
C THR A 105 17.86 5.00 -4.80
N TYR A 106 19.05 5.20 -5.32
CA TYR A 106 19.58 4.34 -6.35
C TYR A 106 20.63 3.43 -5.74
N ARG A 107 20.80 2.29 -6.34
CA ARG A 107 21.77 1.33 -5.84
C ARG A 107 23.18 1.88 -6.04
N GLU A 108 23.95 1.89 -4.98
CA GLU A 108 25.31 2.41 -5.03
C GLU A 108 26.27 1.48 -5.77
N ASP A 109 25.90 0.21 -5.87
CA ASP A 109 26.74 -0.77 -6.59
C ASP A 109 26.66 -0.59 -8.11
N GLY A 110 25.84 0.35 -8.57
CA GLY A 110 25.77 0.68 -9.98
C GLY A 110 25.18 -0.41 -10.86
N LYS A 111 24.44 -1.34 -10.30
CA LYS A 111 23.83 -2.40 -11.10
C LYS A 111 22.82 -1.86 -12.09
N THR A 112 22.86 -2.38 -13.28
CA THR A 112 21.89 -2.06 -14.31
C THR A 112 20.57 -2.75 -13.98
N ILE A 113 19.54 -2.36 -14.70
CA ILE A 113 18.24 -3.03 -14.56
C ILE A 113 18.35 -4.50 -14.87
N ASN A 114 19.11 -4.85 -15.93
CA ASN A 114 19.29 -6.25 -16.30
C ASN A 114 19.99 -7.06 -15.20
N GLU A 115 21.03 -6.50 -14.62
CA GLU A 115 21.72 -7.17 -13.52
C GLU A 115 20.82 -7.34 -12.30
N SER A 116 19.99 -6.35 -12.01
CA SER A 116 19.06 -6.45 -10.91
C SER A 116 17.99 -7.50 -11.16
N MET A 117 17.50 -7.59 -12.40
CA MET A 117 16.52 -8.61 -12.77
C MET A 117 17.11 -10.02 -12.65
N ALA A 118 18.34 -10.20 -13.10
CA ALA A 118 19.00 -11.49 -12.98
C ALA A 118 19.15 -11.90 -11.52
N PHE A 119 19.49 -10.95 -10.66
CA PHE A 119 19.60 -11.21 -9.23
C PHE A 119 18.27 -11.65 -8.65
N LEU A 120 17.18 -10.95 -9.01
CA LEU A 120 15.86 -11.27 -8.52
C LEU A 120 15.38 -12.64 -9.01
N GLU A 121 15.71 -12.98 -10.25
CA GLU A 121 15.36 -14.28 -10.79
C GLU A 121 16.07 -15.40 -10.05
N GLU A 122 17.36 -15.22 -9.77
CA GLU A 122 18.12 -16.20 -9.02
C GLU A 122 17.59 -16.35 -7.60
N LEU A 123 17.25 -15.24 -6.96
CA LEU A 123 16.70 -15.27 -5.63
C LEU A 123 15.36 -16.01 -5.60
N ALA A 124 14.50 -15.74 -6.58
CA ALA A 124 13.21 -16.40 -6.68
C ALA A 124 13.38 -17.90 -6.92
N LYS A 125 14.37 -18.27 -7.70
CA LYS A 125 14.68 -19.68 -7.96
C LYS A 125 15.09 -20.37 -6.67
N GLN A 126 15.97 -19.76 -5.90
CA GLN A 126 16.40 -20.32 -4.63
C GLN A 126 15.24 -20.49 -3.66
N MET A 127 14.32 -19.56 -3.65
CA MET A 127 13.17 -19.63 -2.77
C MET A 127 12.17 -20.69 -3.18
N ARG A 128 12.09 -21.02 -4.47
CA ARG A 128 11.16 -22.04 -4.95
C ARG A 128 11.69 -23.44 -4.87
N GLU A 129 13.00 -23.61 -4.87
CA GLU A 129 13.56 -24.95 -4.80
C GLU A 129 13.27 -25.55 -3.44
N PRO A 130 12.90 -26.81 -3.40
CA PRO A 130 12.72 -27.46 -2.12
C PRO A 130 14.04 -27.31 -1.46
N ASN A 131 14.09 -26.74 -0.50
CA ASN A 131 15.17 -26.46 0.19
C ASN A 131 15.92 -27.58 0.75
N SER A 132 15.96 -28.71 0.13
CA SER A 132 16.70 -29.83 0.63
C SER A 132 18.14 -29.43 0.90
N ASP A 133 18.74 -28.73 -0.02
CA ASP A 133 20.10 -28.29 0.17
C ASP A 133 20.17 -27.14 1.13
N ASN A 134 19.30 -26.19 0.96
CA ASN A 134 19.28 -25.07 1.84
C ASN A 134 18.89 -25.43 3.23
N THR A 135 17.99 -26.35 3.36
CA THR A 135 17.60 -26.85 4.65
C THR A 135 18.76 -27.48 5.34
N ALA A 136 19.48 -28.28 4.62
CA ALA A 136 20.68 -28.85 5.18
C ALA A 136 21.69 -27.79 5.55
N GLU A 137 21.79 -26.76 4.76
CA GLU A 137 22.67 -25.66 5.06
C GLU A 137 22.24 -24.86 6.24
N LEU A 138 20.98 -24.67 6.39
CA LEU A 138 20.45 -23.92 7.50
C LEU A 138 20.51 -24.70 8.79
N GLU A 139 20.47 -25.97 8.70
CA GLU A 139 20.53 -26.83 9.83
C GLU A 139 21.89 -26.97 10.40
N ARG A 140 22.85 -26.53 9.70
CA ARG A 140 24.22 -26.71 10.13
C ARG A 140 24.66 -25.69 11.14
#